data_7aecd96afb5209f53856a858feb817d6
#
_entry.id   7aecd96afb5209f53856a858feb817d6
#
_cell.length_a   1.000
_cell.length_b   1.000
_cell.length_c   1.000
_cell.angle_alpha   90.00
_cell.angle_beta   90.00
_cell.angle_gamma   90.00
#
_symmetry.space_group_name_H-M   'P 1'
#
loop_
_entity.id
_entity.type
_entity.pdbx_description
1 polymer ?
#
loop_
_entity_poly.entity_id
_entity_poly.type
_entity_poly.pdbx_seq_one_letter_code
_entity_poly.pdbx_strand_id
1 'polypeptide(L)'
;TLLPGSDPFIKPWMIDISDDHYALDISRARALLGWNPRHSLRETLPKMLTALQSDPVEWYRENELHAQTVSDGPAWPHVINMLLGLWLIGTVQALGTIEPSLLWSDLASGAAIILFSMLALRHTWAAWTVCGVGFWLMSAPLLFWASNAAVYNNDLLVGALVVTFAVIAPQLGRDDPGSGAPPGWSYNPSGWMQRLAIVFLAMIGFFLARYLAAFQLGHIVHPWDPFFGEGTRRVLTSDVSKAFPVSDAGLGALSYLLDALAGVIGDVRRWRTMPWMVVLFGLFIIPPGVTSIVLVILQPVGIGDWCTLCLVASVVMLLMVSPALDEVIATGQFLLRARRTGASVWRVFWQGERGAMDEPKIQSRSLLAEMLHSIEAFSAPWNLWLSTMVGVWLMAAPTLLNLVGTTADSTHIVGALVVTVSVVAFAEPARPVRLLNILCGAWLLLAAWIFHGGTPGWPWISIVTGLALIALNIRCGPIEDQYGDWQRVIR
;
A
#
# COMPACT_ATOMS: atom_id res chain seq x y z
N THR A 1 3.80 2.40 -39.50
CA THR A 1 3.19 2.84 -38.22
C THR A 1 3.35 1.71 -37.22
N LEU A 2 4.40 1.80 -36.43
CA LEU A 2 4.68 0.90 -35.32
C LEU A 2 3.54 1.02 -34.30
N LEU A 3 3.05 -0.11 -33.82
CA LEU A 3 2.00 -0.18 -32.79
C LEU A 3 2.44 0.63 -31.57
N PRO A 4 1.58 1.51 -31.01
CA PRO A 4 1.93 2.31 -29.84
C PRO A 4 2.12 1.38 -28.63
N GLY A 5 3.34 1.34 -28.09
CA GLY A 5 3.66 0.62 -26.85
C GLY A 5 4.58 -0.59 -26.99
N SER A 6 4.97 -1.00 -28.18
CA SER A 6 6.03 -2.02 -28.34
C SER A 6 7.41 -1.34 -28.30
N ASP A 7 8.29 -1.88 -27.48
CA ASP A 7 9.70 -1.52 -27.47
C ASP A 7 10.26 -1.82 -28.88
N PRO A 8 10.83 -0.86 -29.61
CA PRO A 8 11.27 -1.11 -30.98
C PRO A 8 12.38 -2.17 -30.97
N PHE A 9 12.28 -3.14 -31.87
CA PHE A 9 13.32 -4.15 -32.08
C PHE A 9 14.69 -3.49 -32.34
N ILE A 10 14.70 -2.40 -33.09
CA ILE A 10 15.91 -1.60 -33.31
C ILE A 10 15.96 -0.54 -32.21
N LYS A 11 16.85 -0.75 -31.24
CA LYS A 11 17.12 0.21 -30.18
C LYS A 11 17.95 1.38 -30.71
N PRO A 12 17.82 2.60 -30.12
CA PRO A 12 18.63 3.76 -30.51
C PRO A 12 20.15 3.44 -30.54
N TRP A 13 20.64 2.74 -29.55
CA TRP A 13 22.05 2.33 -29.46
C TRP A 13 22.50 1.40 -30.62
N MET A 14 21.59 0.60 -31.21
CA MET A 14 21.91 -0.23 -32.39
C MET A 14 22.13 0.63 -33.62
N ILE A 15 21.45 1.79 -33.71
CA ILE A 15 21.66 2.76 -34.78
C ILE A 15 22.99 3.49 -34.55
N ASP A 16 23.27 3.88 -33.32
CA ASP A 16 24.51 4.60 -32.96
C ASP A 16 25.77 3.77 -33.25
N ILE A 17 25.72 2.43 -33.05
CA ILE A 17 26.85 1.52 -33.38
C ILE A 17 26.80 0.97 -34.81
N SER A 18 25.80 1.32 -35.61
CA SER A 18 25.67 0.80 -36.99
C SER A 18 26.80 1.26 -37.90
N ASP A 19 27.42 2.41 -37.63
CA ASP A 19 28.58 2.95 -38.33
C ASP A 19 29.91 2.42 -37.79
N ASP A 20 29.90 1.71 -36.65
CA ASP A 20 31.08 1.08 -36.08
C ASP A 20 31.44 -0.21 -36.86
N HIS A 21 32.51 -0.17 -37.60
CA HIS A 21 32.98 -1.29 -38.38
C HIS A 21 33.79 -2.28 -37.52
N TYR A 22 33.11 -3.08 -36.70
CA TYR A 22 33.73 -4.17 -35.98
C TYR A 22 33.87 -5.40 -36.88
N ALA A 23 35.04 -5.54 -37.53
CA ALA A 23 35.40 -6.79 -38.22
C ALA A 23 35.82 -7.82 -37.16
N LEU A 24 34.92 -8.74 -36.80
CA LEU A 24 35.28 -9.87 -35.94
C LEU A 24 36.25 -10.80 -36.70
N ASP A 25 37.40 -11.14 -36.08
CA ASP A 25 38.27 -12.16 -36.58
C ASP A 25 37.65 -13.57 -36.40
N ILE A 26 37.17 -14.12 -37.52
CA ILE A 26 36.54 -15.44 -37.58
C ILE A 26 37.56 -16.57 -37.97
N SER A 27 38.85 -16.27 -38.02
CA SER A 27 39.89 -17.24 -38.44
C SER A 27 39.88 -18.50 -37.57
N ARG A 28 39.73 -18.37 -36.26
CA ARG A 28 39.62 -19.46 -35.31
C ARG A 28 38.35 -20.31 -35.49
N ALA A 29 37.21 -19.67 -35.75
CA ALA A 29 35.95 -20.38 -36.02
C ALA A 29 36.04 -21.16 -37.36
N ARG A 30 36.69 -20.60 -38.37
CA ARG A 30 36.94 -21.30 -39.62
C ARG A 30 37.86 -22.51 -39.42
N ALA A 31 38.95 -22.34 -38.68
CA ALA A 31 39.94 -23.41 -38.46
C ALA A 31 39.39 -24.55 -37.61
N LEU A 32 38.63 -24.28 -36.55
CA LEU A 32 38.17 -25.28 -35.58
C LEU A 32 36.81 -25.90 -35.92
N LEU A 33 35.91 -25.13 -36.54
CA LEU A 33 34.53 -25.56 -36.78
C LEU A 33 34.20 -25.70 -38.26
N GLY A 34 35.13 -25.34 -39.18
CA GLY A 34 34.87 -25.28 -40.61
C GLY A 34 33.81 -24.25 -40.98
N TRP A 35 33.47 -23.33 -40.04
CA TRP A 35 32.39 -22.38 -40.21
C TRP A 35 32.76 -21.29 -41.20
N ASN A 36 31.93 -21.14 -42.23
CA ASN A 36 32.09 -20.11 -43.26
C ASN A 36 30.74 -19.43 -43.48
N PRO A 37 30.60 -18.12 -43.21
CA PRO A 37 29.33 -17.43 -43.40
C PRO A 37 28.93 -17.46 -44.89
N ARG A 38 27.69 -17.94 -45.13
CA ARG A 38 27.18 -18.09 -46.53
C ARG A 38 26.47 -16.82 -47.03
N HIS A 39 26.06 -15.94 -46.11
CA HIS A 39 25.32 -14.74 -46.43
C HIS A 39 25.94 -13.53 -45.73
N SER A 40 25.97 -12.42 -46.43
CA SER A 40 26.37 -11.15 -45.84
C SER A 40 25.17 -10.45 -45.17
N LEU A 41 25.44 -9.65 -44.16
CA LEU A 41 24.39 -8.86 -43.49
C LEU A 41 23.69 -7.86 -44.48
N ARG A 42 24.48 -7.30 -45.41
CA ARG A 42 23.99 -6.41 -46.46
C ARG A 42 22.99 -7.06 -47.41
N GLU A 43 23.10 -8.36 -47.65
CA GLU A 43 22.17 -9.09 -48.53
C GLU A 43 20.94 -9.60 -47.74
N THR A 44 21.14 -9.90 -46.45
CA THR A 44 20.11 -10.54 -45.61
C THR A 44 19.18 -9.51 -44.99
N LEU A 45 19.72 -8.37 -44.55
CA LEU A 45 18.93 -7.33 -43.86
C LEU A 45 17.75 -6.80 -44.71
N PRO A 46 17.89 -6.46 -46.03
CA PRO A 46 16.75 -6.05 -46.82
C PRO A 46 15.68 -7.13 -46.93
N LYS A 47 16.06 -8.40 -47.04
CA LYS A 47 15.11 -9.53 -47.10
C LYS A 47 14.34 -9.70 -45.78
N MET A 48 15.04 -9.55 -44.65
CA MET A 48 14.41 -9.59 -43.32
C MET A 48 13.44 -8.44 -43.15
N LEU A 49 13.80 -7.22 -43.56
CA LEU A 49 12.92 -6.07 -43.49
C LEU A 49 11.68 -6.24 -44.38
N THR A 50 11.86 -6.80 -45.61
CA THR A 50 10.72 -7.06 -46.51
C THR A 50 9.79 -8.13 -45.91
N ALA A 51 10.33 -9.20 -45.33
CA ALA A 51 9.54 -10.23 -44.65
C ALA A 51 8.78 -9.66 -43.44
N LEU A 52 9.46 -8.86 -42.63
CA LEU A 52 8.85 -8.17 -41.48
C LEU A 52 7.75 -7.19 -41.89
N GLN A 53 7.90 -6.51 -43.03
CA GLN A 53 6.89 -5.59 -43.56
C GLN A 53 5.69 -6.30 -44.17
N SER A 54 5.89 -7.46 -44.79
CA SER A 54 4.83 -8.23 -45.45
C SER A 54 3.92 -8.95 -44.48
N ASP A 55 4.49 -9.59 -43.46
CA ASP A 55 3.73 -10.23 -42.39
C ASP A 55 4.50 -10.17 -41.06
N PRO A 56 4.30 -9.10 -40.27
CA PRO A 56 4.98 -8.92 -38.98
C PRO A 56 4.68 -10.04 -37.99
N VAL A 57 3.45 -10.52 -37.95
CA VAL A 57 3.01 -11.53 -36.97
C VAL A 57 3.66 -12.87 -37.21
N GLU A 58 3.65 -13.34 -38.47
CA GLU A 58 4.29 -14.59 -38.87
C GLU A 58 5.80 -14.49 -38.71
N TRP A 59 6.41 -13.39 -39.06
CA TRP A 59 7.84 -13.17 -38.90
C TRP A 59 8.28 -13.25 -37.42
N TYR A 60 7.51 -12.65 -36.49
CA TYR A 60 7.77 -12.76 -35.06
C TYR A 60 7.63 -14.20 -34.56
N ARG A 61 6.62 -14.94 -35.07
CA ARG A 61 6.38 -16.33 -34.72
C ARG A 61 7.50 -17.25 -35.21
N GLU A 62 7.92 -17.11 -36.48
CA GLU A 62 8.96 -17.94 -37.09
C GLU A 62 10.35 -17.74 -36.44
N ASN A 63 10.59 -16.54 -35.93
CA ASN A 63 11.86 -16.22 -35.26
C ASN A 63 11.79 -16.42 -33.73
N GLU A 64 10.75 -17.07 -33.22
CA GLU A 64 10.52 -17.29 -31.79
C GLU A 64 10.53 -15.98 -30.97
N LEU A 65 10.46 -14.86 -31.63
CA LEU A 65 10.30 -13.55 -31.02
C LEU A 65 8.82 -13.41 -30.71
N HIS A 66 8.45 -13.63 -29.48
CA HIS A 66 7.09 -13.37 -29.03
C HIS A 66 6.85 -11.87 -29.21
N ALA A 67 6.09 -11.51 -30.25
CA ALA A 67 5.44 -10.21 -30.25
C ALA A 67 4.70 -10.16 -28.93
N GLN A 68 5.08 -9.26 -28.02
CA GLN A 68 4.23 -8.95 -26.90
C GLN A 68 2.97 -8.33 -27.47
N THR A 69 2.06 -9.17 -27.95
CA THR A 69 0.71 -8.77 -28.27
C THR A 69 0.15 -8.23 -26.97
N VAL A 70 -0.08 -6.93 -26.99
CA VAL A 70 -0.83 -6.24 -25.95
C VAL A 70 -2.21 -6.92 -25.93
N SER A 71 -2.35 -7.99 -25.17
CA SER A 71 -3.65 -8.45 -24.63
C SER A 71 -3.77 -9.91 -24.21
N ASP A 72 -2.79 -10.77 -24.39
CA ASP A 72 -2.99 -12.15 -23.97
C ASP A 72 -2.61 -12.39 -22.50
N GLY A 73 -3.10 -11.53 -21.60
CA GLY A 73 -3.30 -11.95 -20.23
C GLY A 73 -4.28 -13.13 -20.21
N PRO A 74 -4.09 -14.13 -19.31
CA PRO A 74 -4.96 -15.30 -19.30
C PRO A 74 -6.42 -14.87 -19.17
N ALA A 75 -7.30 -15.46 -19.96
CA ALA A 75 -8.73 -15.14 -19.98
C ALA A 75 -9.46 -15.54 -18.67
N TRP A 76 -8.88 -16.47 -17.89
CA TRP A 76 -9.54 -17.04 -16.71
C TRP A 76 -9.94 -16.02 -15.62
N PRO A 77 -9.17 -14.93 -15.32
CA PRO A 77 -9.62 -13.96 -14.32
C PRO A 77 -10.89 -13.22 -14.75
N HIS A 78 -11.02 -12.92 -16.05
CA HIS A 78 -12.23 -12.31 -16.60
C HIS A 78 -13.41 -13.26 -16.54
N VAL A 79 -13.20 -14.57 -16.76
CA VAL A 79 -14.23 -15.59 -16.61
C VAL A 79 -14.70 -15.69 -15.15
N ILE A 80 -13.78 -15.65 -14.18
CA ILE A 80 -14.15 -15.63 -12.76
C ILE A 80 -14.99 -14.39 -12.45
N ASN A 81 -14.60 -13.20 -12.96
CA ASN A 81 -15.40 -12.00 -12.76
C ASN A 81 -16.82 -12.14 -13.36
N MET A 82 -16.98 -12.76 -14.52
CA MET A 82 -18.31 -13.04 -15.07
C MET A 82 -19.12 -13.94 -14.15
N LEU A 83 -18.50 -14.99 -13.58
CA LEU A 83 -19.15 -15.88 -12.61
C LEU A 83 -19.52 -15.15 -11.30
N LEU A 84 -18.67 -14.23 -10.82
CA LEU A 84 -18.98 -13.37 -9.67
C LEU A 84 -20.14 -12.43 -9.96
N GLY A 85 -20.23 -11.88 -11.16
CA GLY A 85 -21.39 -11.09 -11.59
C GLY A 85 -22.69 -11.90 -11.64
N LEU A 86 -22.64 -13.16 -12.12
CA LEU A 86 -23.79 -14.07 -12.08
C LEU A 86 -24.16 -14.45 -10.65
N TRP A 87 -23.18 -14.71 -9.80
CA TRP A 87 -23.38 -14.96 -8.37
C TRP A 87 -24.12 -13.79 -7.71
N LEU A 88 -23.67 -12.56 -7.94
CA LEU A 88 -24.29 -11.37 -7.37
C LEU A 88 -25.76 -11.26 -7.78
N ILE A 89 -26.10 -11.44 -9.05
CA ILE A 89 -27.48 -11.43 -9.55
C ILE A 89 -28.33 -12.55 -8.90
N GLY A 90 -27.76 -13.75 -8.77
CA GLY A 90 -28.47 -14.91 -8.19
C GLY A 90 -28.69 -14.78 -6.68
N THR A 91 -27.79 -14.16 -5.95
CA THR A 91 -27.85 -14.03 -4.48
C THR A 91 -28.82 -12.95 -3.99
N VAL A 92 -29.19 -11.99 -4.83
CA VAL A 92 -30.18 -10.94 -4.49
C VAL A 92 -31.46 -11.52 -3.92
N GLN A 93 -32.00 -12.58 -4.53
CA GLN A 93 -33.23 -13.19 -4.04
C GLN A 93 -32.97 -14.12 -2.83
N ALA A 94 -31.81 -14.76 -2.76
CA ALA A 94 -31.46 -15.72 -1.71
C ALA A 94 -31.13 -15.07 -0.36
N LEU A 95 -30.50 -13.89 -0.38
CA LEU A 95 -30.05 -13.18 0.82
C LEU A 95 -31.12 -12.26 1.41
N GLY A 96 -32.28 -12.12 0.75
CA GLY A 96 -33.39 -11.32 1.25
C GLY A 96 -33.08 -9.85 1.35
N THR A 97 -32.62 -9.22 0.28
CA THR A 97 -32.33 -7.79 0.21
C THR A 97 -33.61 -7.03 0.45
N ILE A 98 -33.66 -6.24 1.51
CA ILE A 98 -34.87 -5.50 1.91
C ILE A 98 -34.85 -4.09 1.31
N GLU A 99 -33.65 -3.53 1.08
CA GLU A 99 -33.47 -2.17 0.57
C GLU A 99 -33.54 -2.14 -0.96
N PRO A 100 -34.58 -1.53 -1.57
CA PRO A 100 -34.72 -1.50 -3.04
C PRO A 100 -33.54 -0.86 -3.77
N SER A 101 -32.89 0.15 -3.15
CA SER A 101 -31.74 0.82 -3.71
C SER A 101 -30.52 -0.11 -3.84
N LEU A 102 -30.28 -0.91 -2.80
CA LEU A 102 -29.19 -1.89 -2.80
C LEU A 102 -29.46 -3.03 -3.78
N LEU A 103 -30.70 -3.52 -3.84
CA LEU A 103 -31.14 -4.52 -4.81
C LEU A 103 -30.85 -4.11 -6.26
N TRP A 104 -31.24 -2.87 -6.63
CA TRP A 104 -30.95 -2.36 -7.98
C TRP A 104 -29.45 -2.12 -8.21
N SER A 105 -28.72 -1.70 -7.17
CA SER A 105 -27.25 -1.58 -7.21
C SER A 105 -26.60 -2.91 -7.55
N ASP A 106 -27.00 -4.00 -6.87
CA ASP A 106 -26.41 -5.34 -7.04
C ASP A 106 -26.73 -5.91 -8.42
N LEU A 107 -27.98 -5.80 -8.87
CA LEU A 107 -28.37 -6.25 -10.20
C LEU A 107 -27.63 -5.48 -11.31
N ALA A 108 -27.56 -4.16 -11.19
CA ALA A 108 -26.84 -3.33 -12.16
C ALA A 108 -25.34 -3.62 -12.15
N SER A 109 -24.74 -3.77 -10.96
CA SER A 109 -23.32 -4.10 -10.80
C SER A 109 -23.01 -5.49 -11.35
N GLY A 110 -23.84 -6.50 -11.06
CA GLY A 110 -23.67 -7.85 -11.59
C GLY A 110 -23.71 -7.87 -13.12
N ALA A 111 -24.69 -7.20 -13.73
CA ALA A 111 -24.79 -7.07 -15.18
C ALA A 111 -23.58 -6.31 -15.78
N ALA A 112 -23.14 -5.24 -15.14
CA ALA A 112 -21.98 -4.45 -15.55
C ALA A 112 -20.68 -5.28 -15.47
N ILE A 113 -20.48 -6.05 -14.39
CA ILE A 113 -19.32 -6.93 -14.22
C ILE A 113 -19.27 -7.95 -15.38
N ILE A 114 -20.39 -8.60 -15.70
CA ILE A 114 -20.45 -9.58 -16.81
C ILE A 114 -20.09 -8.89 -18.13
N LEU A 115 -20.77 -7.80 -18.47
CA LEU A 115 -20.58 -7.09 -19.73
C LEU A 115 -19.14 -6.59 -19.91
N PHE A 116 -18.61 -5.88 -18.89
CA PHE A 116 -17.27 -5.30 -18.98
C PHE A 116 -16.17 -6.35 -18.85
N SER A 117 -16.39 -7.49 -18.14
CA SER A 117 -15.44 -8.60 -18.13
C SER A 117 -15.38 -9.31 -19.51
N MET A 118 -16.49 -9.43 -20.23
CA MET A 118 -16.48 -9.89 -21.62
C MET A 118 -15.71 -8.91 -22.53
N LEU A 119 -15.92 -7.62 -22.33
CA LEU A 119 -15.24 -6.60 -23.09
C LEU A 119 -13.74 -6.53 -22.79
N ALA A 120 -13.35 -6.83 -21.55
CA ALA A 120 -11.97 -6.88 -21.08
C ALA A 120 -11.13 -7.98 -21.76
N LEU A 121 -11.76 -9.01 -22.32
CA LEU A 121 -11.09 -10.01 -23.16
C LEU A 121 -10.49 -9.39 -24.44
N ARG A 122 -10.96 -8.22 -24.86
CA ARG A 122 -10.49 -7.53 -26.08
C ARG A 122 -9.91 -6.13 -25.81
N HIS A 123 -10.36 -5.49 -24.72
CA HIS A 123 -10.02 -4.09 -24.43
C HIS A 123 -9.58 -3.91 -23.00
N THR A 124 -8.33 -3.56 -22.78
CA THR A 124 -7.72 -3.40 -21.43
C THR A 124 -8.41 -2.34 -20.55
N TRP A 125 -8.99 -1.29 -21.16
CA TRP A 125 -9.72 -0.27 -20.41
C TRP A 125 -10.96 -0.83 -19.69
N ALA A 126 -11.59 -1.88 -20.24
CA ALA A 126 -12.77 -2.48 -19.65
C ALA A 126 -12.46 -3.17 -18.29
N ALA A 127 -11.26 -3.69 -18.10
CA ALA A 127 -10.81 -4.23 -16.82
C ALA A 127 -10.81 -3.15 -15.72
N TRP A 128 -10.44 -1.92 -16.04
CA TRP A 128 -10.52 -0.80 -15.08
C TRP A 128 -11.95 -0.43 -14.72
N THR A 129 -12.88 -0.55 -15.67
CA THR A 129 -14.31 -0.36 -15.39
C THR A 129 -14.81 -1.43 -14.45
N VAL A 130 -14.43 -2.71 -14.65
CA VAL A 130 -14.75 -3.82 -13.73
C VAL A 130 -14.19 -3.53 -12.33
N CYS A 131 -12.95 -3.03 -12.23
CA CYS A 131 -12.34 -2.62 -10.97
C CYS A 131 -13.17 -1.53 -10.27
N GLY A 132 -13.62 -0.51 -11.01
CA GLY A 132 -14.49 0.55 -10.50
C GLY A 132 -15.84 0.04 -9.98
N VAL A 133 -16.46 -0.92 -10.67
CA VAL A 133 -17.71 -1.57 -10.22
C VAL A 133 -17.46 -2.40 -8.96
N GLY A 134 -16.33 -3.11 -8.85
CA GLY A 134 -15.96 -3.83 -7.64
C GLY A 134 -15.77 -2.88 -6.45
N PHE A 135 -15.11 -1.73 -6.65
CA PHE A 135 -14.99 -0.69 -5.62
C PHE A 135 -16.36 -0.14 -5.20
N TRP A 136 -17.26 0.09 -6.17
CA TRP A 136 -18.63 0.49 -5.89
C TRP A 136 -19.35 -0.52 -5.00
N LEU A 137 -19.28 -1.82 -5.33
CA LEU A 137 -19.89 -2.89 -4.53
C LEU A 137 -19.39 -2.90 -3.09
N MET A 138 -18.09 -2.68 -2.86
CA MET A 138 -17.54 -2.60 -1.51
C MET A 138 -18.07 -1.40 -0.73
N SER A 139 -18.44 -0.32 -1.42
CA SER A 139 -18.90 0.95 -0.83
C SER A 139 -20.42 1.03 -0.68
N ALA A 140 -21.17 0.40 -1.59
CA ALA A 140 -22.62 0.49 -1.65
C ALA A 140 -23.33 0.08 -0.34
N PRO A 141 -22.96 -1.01 0.35
CA PRO A 141 -23.59 -1.40 1.62
C PRO A 141 -23.44 -0.35 2.74
N LEU A 142 -22.36 0.45 2.68
CA LEU A 142 -22.16 1.57 3.61
C LEU A 142 -23.04 2.75 3.25
N LEU A 143 -23.10 3.08 1.97
CA LEU A 143 -23.86 4.24 1.48
C LEU A 143 -25.38 4.05 1.65
N PHE A 144 -25.85 2.81 1.46
CA PHE A 144 -27.27 2.46 1.58
C PHE A 144 -27.65 1.91 2.97
N TRP A 145 -26.73 1.95 3.93
CA TRP A 145 -26.98 1.48 5.31
C TRP A 145 -27.56 0.05 5.35
N ALA A 146 -26.88 -0.90 4.72
CA ALA A 146 -27.33 -2.27 4.63
C ALA A 146 -27.57 -2.87 6.02
N SER A 147 -28.83 -3.06 6.40
CA SER A 147 -29.24 -3.64 7.70
C SER A 147 -29.02 -5.16 7.79
N ASN A 148 -28.86 -5.83 6.63
CA ASN A 148 -28.60 -7.27 6.54
C ASN A 148 -27.10 -7.56 6.47
N ALA A 149 -26.57 -8.21 7.52
CA ALA A 149 -25.16 -8.56 7.61
C ALA A 149 -24.68 -9.50 6.49
N ALA A 150 -25.55 -10.40 6.00
CA ALA A 150 -25.21 -11.34 4.93
C ALA A 150 -25.02 -10.61 3.60
N VAL A 151 -25.89 -9.67 3.27
CA VAL A 151 -25.79 -8.81 2.07
C VAL A 151 -24.53 -7.97 2.15
N TYR A 152 -24.30 -7.28 3.27
CA TYR A 152 -23.11 -6.46 3.48
C TYR A 152 -21.81 -7.26 3.23
N ASN A 153 -21.70 -8.45 3.83
CA ASN A 153 -20.51 -9.29 3.69
C ASN A 153 -20.36 -9.87 2.27
N ASN A 154 -21.50 -10.22 1.62
CA ASN A 154 -21.48 -10.69 0.25
C ASN A 154 -20.91 -9.63 -0.70
N ASP A 155 -21.39 -8.40 -0.62
CA ASP A 155 -20.97 -7.30 -1.50
C ASP A 155 -19.51 -6.91 -1.28
N LEU A 156 -19.07 -6.87 -0.02
CA LEU A 156 -17.66 -6.67 0.29
C LEU A 156 -16.78 -7.78 -0.32
N LEU A 157 -17.16 -9.06 -0.14
CA LEU A 157 -16.38 -10.18 -0.62
C LEU A 157 -16.36 -10.21 -2.15
N VAL A 158 -17.53 -10.12 -2.79
CA VAL A 158 -17.64 -10.11 -4.25
C VAL A 158 -16.88 -8.93 -4.84
N GLY A 159 -17.07 -7.73 -4.28
CA GLY A 159 -16.36 -6.52 -4.73
C GLY A 159 -14.84 -6.67 -4.62
N ALA A 160 -14.33 -7.19 -3.50
CA ALA A 160 -12.90 -7.44 -3.29
C ALA A 160 -12.33 -8.44 -4.31
N LEU A 161 -13.04 -9.56 -4.56
CA LEU A 161 -12.63 -10.56 -5.55
C LEU A 161 -12.66 -9.99 -6.97
N VAL A 162 -13.70 -9.22 -7.32
CA VAL A 162 -13.84 -8.57 -8.63
C VAL A 162 -12.68 -7.62 -8.88
N VAL A 163 -12.31 -6.76 -7.92
CA VAL A 163 -11.15 -5.88 -8.00
C VAL A 163 -9.87 -6.68 -8.19
N THR A 164 -9.67 -7.72 -7.38
CA THR A 164 -8.48 -8.56 -7.42
C THR A 164 -8.30 -9.19 -8.81
N PHE A 165 -9.31 -9.84 -9.34
CA PHE A 165 -9.21 -10.51 -10.64
C PHE A 165 -9.15 -9.53 -11.81
N ALA A 166 -9.78 -8.36 -11.70
CA ALA A 166 -9.67 -7.32 -12.74
C ALA A 166 -8.25 -6.75 -12.87
N VAL A 167 -7.53 -6.59 -11.74
CA VAL A 167 -6.17 -6.02 -11.72
C VAL A 167 -5.10 -7.07 -11.98
N ILE A 168 -5.30 -8.32 -11.55
CA ILE A 168 -4.33 -9.42 -11.75
C ILE A 168 -4.24 -9.83 -13.23
N ALA A 169 -5.34 -9.82 -13.98
CA ALA A 169 -5.38 -10.29 -15.36
C ALA A 169 -4.27 -9.70 -16.28
N PRO A 170 -4.00 -8.39 -16.25
CA PRO A 170 -2.94 -7.79 -17.07
C PRO A 170 -1.51 -8.09 -16.59
N GLN A 171 -1.33 -8.68 -15.41
CA GLN A 171 -0.03 -8.89 -14.76
C GLN A 171 0.49 -10.32 -14.89
N LEU A 172 -0.40 -11.28 -15.13
CA LEU A 172 -0.05 -12.69 -15.31
C LEU A 172 0.72 -12.90 -16.63
N GLY A 173 1.85 -13.60 -16.55
CA GLY A 173 2.72 -13.87 -17.71
C GLY A 173 3.93 -12.94 -17.83
N ARG A 174 4.27 -12.19 -16.79
CA ARG A 174 5.44 -11.30 -16.74
C ARG A 174 6.48 -11.80 -15.77
N ASP A 175 7.28 -12.78 -16.20
CA ASP A 175 8.47 -13.22 -15.48
C ASP A 175 9.67 -12.39 -15.93
N ASP A 176 10.18 -11.55 -15.05
CA ASP A 176 11.40 -10.77 -15.27
C ASP A 176 12.42 -11.12 -14.17
N PRO A 177 13.55 -11.80 -14.50
CA PRO A 177 14.53 -12.24 -13.52
C PRO A 177 15.33 -11.03 -12.99
N GLY A 178 15.28 -10.80 -11.68
CA GLY A 178 16.06 -9.77 -10.99
C GLY A 178 15.64 -9.58 -9.54
N SER A 179 16.47 -8.89 -8.75
CA SER A 179 16.23 -8.66 -7.33
C SER A 179 15.05 -7.75 -7.04
N GLY A 180 14.64 -6.96 -8.02
CA GLY A 180 13.58 -5.95 -7.88
C GLY A 180 13.92 -4.75 -6.98
N ALA A 181 15.12 -4.69 -6.42
CA ALA A 181 15.51 -3.62 -5.52
C ALA A 181 15.82 -2.31 -6.26
N PRO A 182 15.46 -1.15 -5.67
CA PRO A 182 15.84 0.14 -6.23
C PRO A 182 17.35 0.36 -6.19
N PRO A 183 17.92 1.13 -7.14
CA PRO A 183 19.34 1.44 -7.13
C PRO A 183 19.79 2.14 -5.84
N GLY A 184 20.83 1.57 -5.20
CA GLY A 184 21.38 2.05 -3.94
C GLY A 184 20.60 1.63 -2.69
N TRP A 185 19.59 0.76 -2.83
CA TRP A 185 18.92 0.11 -1.71
C TRP A 185 19.53 -1.25 -1.41
N SER A 186 19.59 -1.64 -0.14
CA SER A 186 20.09 -2.95 0.31
C SER A 186 19.04 -4.05 0.23
N TYR A 187 17.77 -3.71 0.07
CA TYR A 187 16.64 -4.63 -0.03
C TYR A 187 15.56 -4.13 -0.98
N ASN A 188 14.60 -5.00 -1.29
CA ASN A 188 13.46 -4.65 -2.13
C ASN A 188 12.25 -4.21 -1.29
N PRO A 189 11.84 -2.92 -1.30
CA PRO A 189 10.71 -2.43 -0.52
C PRO A 189 9.35 -2.97 -1.01
N SER A 190 9.25 -3.44 -2.27
CA SER A 190 8.07 -4.11 -2.82
C SER A 190 8.11 -5.64 -2.64
N GLY A 191 9.03 -6.16 -1.82
CA GLY A 191 9.18 -7.60 -1.56
C GLY A 191 7.94 -8.22 -0.92
N TRP A 192 7.67 -9.50 -1.25
CA TRP A 192 6.48 -10.19 -0.74
C TRP A 192 6.43 -10.26 0.79
N MET A 193 7.57 -10.40 1.47
CA MET A 193 7.59 -10.52 2.93
C MET A 193 7.08 -9.26 3.64
N GLN A 194 7.47 -8.08 3.16
CA GLN A 194 6.97 -6.82 3.71
C GLN A 194 5.48 -6.62 3.40
N ARG A 195 5.07 -6.95 2.17
CA ARG A 195 3.69 -6.84 1.72
C ARG A 195 2.75 -7.78 2.46
N LEU A 196 3.16 -9.03 2.69
CA LEU A 196 2.37 -10.02 3.45
C LEU A 196 2.16 -9.59 4.90
N ALA A 197 3.16 -8.97 5.54
CA ALA A 197 3.00 -8.40 6.89
C ALA A 197 1.92 -7.31 6.90
N ILE A 198 1.91 -6.42 5.90
CA ILE A 198 0.87 -5.38 5.77
C ILE A 198 -0.50 -6.01 5.52
N VAL A 199 -0.60 -6.97 4.59
CA VAL A 199 -1.86 -7.68 4.29
C VAL A 199 -2.41 -8.37 5.54
N PHE A 200 -1.55 -9.03 6.32
CA PHE A 200 -1.96 -9.68 7.56
C PHE A 200 -2.49 -8.68 8.59
N LEU A 201 -1.78 -7.57 8.82
CA LEU A 201 -2.22 -6.50 9.70
C LEU A 201 -3.52 -5.87 9.21
N ALA A 202 -3.63 -5.60 7.89
CA ALA A 202 -4.84 -5.06 7.28
C ALA A 202 -6.04 -5.99 7.49
N MET A 203 -5.87 -7.31 7.39
CA MET A 203 -6.94 -8.26 7.66
C MET A 203 -7.38 -8.25 9.13
N ILE A 204 -6.43 -8.14 10.08
CA ILE A 204 -6.78 -7.94 11.50
C ILE A 204 -7.59 -6.65 11.68
N GLY A 205 -7.11 -5.55 11.14
CA GLY A 205 -7.80 -4.26 11.19
C GLY A 205 -9.19 -4.32 10.54
N PHE A 206 -9.30 -5.01 9.40
CA PHE A 206 -10.59 -5.23 8.73
C PHE A 206 -11.60 -5.95 9.62
N PHE A 207 -11.23 -7.07 10.25
CA PHE A 207 -12.16 -7.81 11.11
C PHE A 207 -12.57 -7.00 12.34
N LEU A 208 -11.65 -6.26 12.96
CA LEU A 208 -11.96 -5.36 14.08
C LEU A 208 -12.93 -4.26 13.65
N ALA A 209 -12.61 -3.53 12.59
CA ALA A 209 -13.42 -2.45 12.08
C ALA A 209 -14.79 -2.95 11.55
N ARG A 210 -14.82 -4.13 10.90
CA ARG A 210 -16.07 -4.76 10.46
C ARG A 210 -16.97 -5.15 11.63
N TYR A 211 -16.38 -5.62 12.75
CA TYR A 211 -17.13 -5.91 13.97
C TYR A 211 -17.74 -4.63 14.56
N LEU A 212 -16.98 -3.55 14.65
CA LEU A 212 -17.47 -2.25 15.11
C LEU A 212 -18.57 -1.70 14.19
N ALA A 213 -18.39 -1.82 12.87
CA ALA A 213 -19.38 -1.46 11.88
C ALA A 213 -20.67 -2.28 12.02
N ALA A 214 -20.57 -3.56 12.41
CA ALA A 214 -21.74 -4.40 12.64
C ALA A 214 -22.64 -3.84 13.74
N PHE A 215 -22.06 -3.22 14.79
CA PHE A 215 -22.84 -2.55 15.80
C PHE A 215 -23.49 -1.27 15.26
N GLN A 216 -22.76 -0.44 14.55
CA GLN A 216 -23.30 0.82 13.99
C GLN A 216 -24.42 0.60 12.96
N LEU A 217 -24.32 -0.48 12.17
CA LEU A 217 -25.32 -0.87 11.17
C LEU A 217 -26.49 -1.69 11.76
N GLY A 218 -26.46 -1.95 13.08
CA GLY A 218 -27.55 -2.69 13.74
C GLY A 218 -27.48 -4.20 13.55
N HIS A 219 -26.38 -4.76 13.05
CA HIS A 219 -26.22 -6.22 12.90
C HIS A 219 -25.99 -6.93 14.23
N ILE A 220 -25.46 -6.21 15.24
CA ILE A 220 -25.30 -6.69 16.63
C ILE A 220 -25.85 -5.63 17.59
N VAL A 221 -26.36 -6.08 18.72
CA VAL A 221 -27.03 -5.20 19.71
C VAL A 221 -26.03 -4.65 20.73
N HIS A 222 -25.07 -5.44 21.16
CA HIS A 222 -24.10 -5.07 22.19
C HIS A 222 -22.68 -5.32 21.68
N PRO A 223 -21.84 -4.27 21.55
CA PRO A 223 -20.44 -4.45 21.20
C PRO A 223 -19.69 -4.96 22.42
N TRP A 224 -18.78 -5.92 22.21
CA TRP A 224 -17.91 -6.42 23.27
C TRP A 224 -16.77 -5.44 23.54
N ASP A 225 -16.53 -5.12 24.80
CA ASP A 225 -15.38 -4.35 25.26
C ASP A 225 -14.76 -5.02 26.48
N PRO A 226 -13.51 -5.52 26.37
CA PRO A 226 -12.89 -6.30 27.45
C PRO A 226 -12.38 -5.43 28.62
N PHE A 227 -12.12 -4.12 28.42
CA PHE A 227 -11.45 -3.28 29.42
C PHE A 227 -12.27 -2.08 29.88
N PHE A 228 -13.09 -1.48 29.01
CA PHE A 228 -13.81 -0.22 29.30
C PHE A 228 -15.31 -0.39 29.37
N GLY A 229 -15.83 -1.62 29.44
CA GLY A 229 -17.25 -1.92 29.61
C GLY A 229 -18.12 -1.34 28.51
N GLU A 230 -18.95 -0.34 28.83
CA GLU A 230 -19.82 0.36 27.86
C GLU A 230 -19.09 1.42 27.01
N GLY A 231 -17.78 1.57 27.17
CA GLY A 231 -17.00 2.60 26.49
C GLY A 231 -17.06 2.49 24.99
N THR A 232 -16.89 1.29 24.40
CA THR A 232 -17.04 1.06 22.96
C THR A 232 -18.41 1.52 22.45
N ARG A 233 -19.49 1.22 23.19
CA ARG A 233 -20.84 1.67 22.81
C ARG A 233 -20.94 3.19 22.81
N ARG A 234 -20.45 3.88 23.86
CA ARG A 234 -20.51 5.34 23.97
C ARG A 234 -19.69 6.02 22.86
N VAL A 235 -18.51 5.50 22.56
CA VAL A 235 -17.66 6.01 21.48
C VAL A 235 -18.36 5.87 20.12
N LEU A 236 -18.90 4.69 19.79
CA LEU A 236 -19.53 4.42 18.50
C LEU A 236 -20.89 5.11 18.29
N THR A 237 -21.54 5.58 19.36
CA THR A 237 -22.80 6.32 19.28
C THR A 237 -22.64 7.84 19.50
N SER A 238 -21.41 8.32 19.71
CA SER A 238 -21.09 9.73 19.92
C SER A 238 -21.33 10.59 18.68
N ASP A 239 -21.40 11.90 18.87
CA ASP A 239 -21.52 12.85 17.77
C ASP A 239 -20.30 12.85 16.86
N VAL A 240 -19.11 12.52 17.42
CA VAL A 240 -17.88 12.36 16.64
C VAL A 240 -18.02 11.23 15.63
N SER A 241 -18.54 10.08 16.06
CA SER A 241 -18.77 8.91 15.22
C SER A 241 -19.88 9.14 14.17
N LYS A 242 -20.83 10.05 14.45
CA LYS A 242 -21.91 10.43 13.54
C LYS A 242 -21.58 11.63 12.65
N ALA A 243 -20.35 12.15 12.72
CA ALA A 243 -19.94 13.31 11.90
C ALA A 243 -19.98 13.03 10.39
N PHE A 244 -19.86 11.78 9.99
CA PHE A 244 -20.02 11.34 8.60
C PHE A 244 -21.43 10.77 8.37
N PRO A 245 -21.97 10.92 7.13
CA PRO A 245 -23.29 10.39 6.79
C PRO A 245 -23.31 8.85 6.64
N VAL A 246 -22.20 8.20 6.88
CA VAL A 246 -21.99 6.74 6.81
C VAL A 246 -21.30 6.26 8.08
N SER A 247 -21.35 4.94 8.35
CA SER A 247 -20.63 4.33 9.47
C SER A 247 -19.12 4.61 9.36
N ASP A 248 -18.54 5.29 10.34
CA ASP A 248 -17.09 5.57 10.42
C ASP A 248 -16.28 4.28 10.59
N ALA A 249 -16.77 3.33 11.40
CA ALA A 249 -16.17 2.02 11.52
C ALA A 249 -16.27 1.22 10.20
N GLY A 250 -17.36 1.40 9.45
CA GLY A 250 -17.53 0.82 8.12
C GLY A 250 -16.53 1.39 7.09
N LEU A 251 -16.29 2.70 7.13
CA LEU A 251 -15.23 3.33 6.33
C LEU A 251 -13.84 2.78 6.72
N GLY A 252 -13.60 2.59 8.02
CA GLY A 252 -12.38 1.92 8.52
C GLY A 252 -12.23 0.50 7.98
N ALA A 253 -13.31 -0.30 7.99
CA ALA A 253 -13.27 -1.65 7.42
C ALA A 253 -12.99 -1.64 5.92
N LEU A 254 -13.60 -0.74 5.16
CA LEU A 254 -13.34 -0.55 3.73
C LEU A 254 -11.87 -0.15 3.49
N SER A 255 -11.33 0.78 4.28
CA SER A 255 -9.93 1.21 4.17
C SER A 255 -8.97 0.04 4.37
N TYR A 256 -9.12 -0.73 5.44
CA TYR A 256 -8.29 -1.92 5.68
C TYR A 256 -8.40 -2.97 4.57
N LEU A 257 -9.60 -3.17 4.02
CA LEU A 257 -9.77 -4.11 2.91
C LEU A 257 -9.06 -3.62 1.64
N LEU A 258 -9.10 -2.32 1.36
CA LEU A 258 -8.36 -1.70 0.26
C LEU A 258 -6.84 -1.79 0.47
N ASP A 259 -6.37 -1.65 1.71
CA ASP A 259 -4.96 -1.84 2.07
C ASP A 259 -4.51 -3.28 1.81
N ALA A 260 -5.32 -4.26 2.21
CA ALA A 260 -5.04 -5.67 1.93
C ALA A 260 -4.99 -5.95 0.42
N LEU A 261 -5.97 -5.46 -0.35
CA LEU A 261 -6.00 -5.59 -1.80
C LEU A 261 -4.79 -4.91 -2.46
N ALA A 262 -4.50 -3.67 -2.08
CA ALA A 262 -3.35 -2.93 -2.58
C ALA A 262 -2.03 -3.62 -2.20
N GLY A 263 -1.97 -4.28 -1.04
CA GLY A 263 -0.84 -5.10 -0.63
C GLY A 263 -0.59 -6.30 -1.55
N VAL A 264 -1.62 -6.94 -2.06
CA VAL A 264 -1.51 -8.11 -2.96
C VAL A 264 -1.22 -7.72 -4.41
N ILE A 265 -1.70 -6.57 -4.88
CA ILE A 265 -1.62 -6.13 -6.27
C ILE A 265 -0.18 -5.73 -6.65
N GLY A 266 0.26 -6.13 -7.84
CA GLY A 266 1.55 -5.78 -8.45
C GLY A 266 2.67 -6.78 -8.18
N ASP A 267 3.70 -6.72 -9.03
CA ASP A 267 4.91 -7.54 -8.94
C ASP A 267 5.90 -7.00 -7.88
N VAL A 268 7.03 -7.65 -7.72
CA VAL A 268 8.10 -7.24 -6.79
C VAL A 268 8.83 -5.96 -7.22
N ARG A 269 8.49 -5.40 -8.37
CA ARG A 269 9.05 -4.16 -8.92
C ARG A 269 8.01 -3.06 -9.07
N ARG A 270 6.86 -3.20 -8.40
CA ARG A 270 5.74 -2.25 -8.54
C ARG A 270 6.12 -0.80 -8.21
N TRP A 271 7.16 -0.56 -7.42
CA TRP A 271 7.71 0.76 -7.16
C TRP A 271 8.13 1.51 -8.44
N ARG A 272 8.47 0.78 -9.54
CA ARG A 272 8.80 1.35 -10.86
C ARG A 272 7.84 0.96 -11.97
N THR A 273 7.25 -0.23 -11.91
CA THR A 273 6.33 -0.73 -12.96
C THR A 273 4.91 -0.19 -12.80
N MET A 274 4.51 0.15 -11.55
CA MET A 274 3.19 0.65 -11.20
C MET A 274 3.27 1.79 -10.15
N PRO A 275 3.99 2.90 -10.40
CA PRO A 275 4.19 3.97 -9.42
C PRO A 275 2.88 4.54 -8.88
N TRP A 276 1.87 4.70 -9.74
CA TRP A 276 0.53 5.16 -9.37
C TRP A 276 -0.12 4.27 -8.30
N MET A 277 0.10 2.95 -8.38
CA MET A 277 -0.45 1.99 -7.42
C MET A 277 0.20 2.12 -6.04
N VAL A 278 1.52 2.32 -6.00
CA VAL A 278 2.24 2.55 -4.74
C VAL A 278 1.84 3.87 -4.09
N VAL A 279 1.65 4.92 -4.89
CA VAL A 279 1.15 6.21 -4.36
C VAL A 279 -0.29 6.06 -3.84
N LEU A 280 -1.14 5.34 -4.57
CA LEU A 280 -2.51 5.04 -4.12
C LEU A 280 -2.50 4.22 -2.82
N PHE A 281 -1.63 3.22 -2.71
CA PHE A 281 -1.42 2.45 -1.50
C PHE A 281 -1.00 3.34 -0.32
N GLY A 282 -0.04 4.24 -0.51
CA GLY A 282 0.33 5.24 0.50
C GLY A 282 -0.84 6.15 0.89
N LEU A 283 -1.70 6.52 -0.07
CA LEU A 283 -2.91 7.31 0.17
C LEU A 283 -3.97 6.54 0.97
N PHE A 284 -4.06 5.24 0.84
CA PHE A 284 -4.98 4.42 1.62
C PHE A 284 -4.50 4.19 3.06
N ILE A 285 -3.18 4.20 3.33
CA ILE A 285 -2.63 3.96 4.68
C ILE A 285 -2.40 5.27 5.46
N ILE A 286 -1.76 6.28 4.85
CA ILE A 286 -1.29 7.46 5.59
C ILE A 286 -2.46 8.34 6.10
N PRO A 287 -3.44 8.78 5.27
CA PRO A 287 -4.56 9.58 5.76
C PRO A 287 -5.45 8.85 6.78
N PRO A 288 -5.84 7.57 6.58
CA PRO A 288 -6.55 6.83 7.62
C PRO A 288 -5.72 6.65 8.89
N GLY A 289 -4.40 6.50 8.79
CA GLY A 289 -3.50 6.51 9.93
C GLY A 289 -3.59 7.80 10.74
N VAL A 290 -3.55 8.95 10.08
CA VAL A 290 -3.73 10.27 10.72
C VAL A 290 -5.13 10.37 11.35
N THR A 291 -6.16 9.95 10.63
CA THR A 291 -7.55 9.95 11.15
C THR A 291 -7.68 9.07 12.39
N SER A 292 -7.07 7.87 12.40
CA SER A 292 -7.08 6.98 13.55
C SER A 292 -6.46 7.63 14.79
N ILE A 293 -5.37 8.39 14.64
CA ILE A 293 -4.73 9.12 15.73
C ILE A 293 -5.66 10.22 16.27
N VAL A 294 -6.28 10.99 15.38
CA VAL A 294 -7.26 12.02 15.77
C VAL A 294 -8.42 11.40 16.55
N LEU A 295 -8.94 10.27 16.08
CA LEU A 295 -10.03 9.57 16.76
C LEU A 295 -9.60 9.04 18.14
N VAL A 296 -8.38 8.51 18.27
CA VAL A 296 -7.83 8.09 19.58
C VAL A 296 -7.73 9.26 20.54
N ILE A 297 -7.28 10.43 20.07
CA ILE A 297 -7.22 11.64 20.90
C ILE A 297 -8.63 12.08 21.32
N LEU A 298 -9.60 12.05 20.44
CA LEU A 298 -10.96 12.49 20.72
C LEU A 298 -11.72 11.59 21.67
N GLN A 299 -11.33 10.31 21.85
CA GLN A 299 -11.99 9.41 22.78
C GLN A 299 -12.03 9.96 24.23
N PRO A 300 -10.90 10.21 24.91
CA PRO A 300 -10.97 10.78 26.27
C PRO A 300 -11.21 12.28 26.29
N VAL A 301 -10.72 13.05 25.31
CA VAL A 301 -10.78 14.51 25.30
C VAL A 301 -12.17 15.03 24.91
N GLY A 302 -12.79 14.43 23.90
CA GLY A 302 -14.08 14.88 23.37
C GLY A 302 -15.28 14.07 23.88
N ILE A 303 -15.09 12.75 24.10
CA ILE A 303 -16.18 11.83 24.44
C ILE A 303 -16.16 11.48 25.92
N GLY A 304 -14.96 11.44 26.55
CA GLY A 304 -14.75 11.06 27.94
C GLY A 304 -14.75 9.57 28.19
N ASP A 305 -14.65 8.76 27.13
CA ASP A 305 -14.66 7.29 27.20
C ASP A 305 -13.62 6.67 26.26
N TRP A 306 -13.32 5.40 26.48
CA TRP A 306 -12.38 4.64 25.71
C TRP A 306 -13.06 3.46 24.99
N CYS A 307 -12.58 3.12 23.80
CA CYS A 307 -12.99 1.95 23.05
C CYS A 307 -11.77 1.05 22.80
N THR A 308 -11.76 -0.12 23.44
CA THR A 308 -10.64 -1.08 23.33
C THR A 308 -10.35 -1.47 21.88
N LEU A 309 -11.39 -1.85 21.14
CA LEU A 309 -11.21 -2.34 19.77
C LEU A 309 -10.76 -1.22 18.82
N CYS A 310 -11.21 0.01 19.07
CA CYS A 310 -10.75 1.18 18.31
C CYS A 310 -9.26 1.46 18.55
N LEU A 311 -8.79 1.30 19.81
CA LEU A 311 -7.37 1.44 20.13
C LEU A 311 -6.54 0.38 19.43
N VAL A 312 -6.96 -0.89 19.47
CA VAL A 312 -6.26 -1.99 18.81
C VAL A 312 -6.22 -1.76 17.29
N ALA A 313 -7.34 -1.37 16.69
CA ALA A 313 -7.39 -1.05 15.26
C ALA A 313 -6.40 0.10 14.92
N SER A 314 -6.36 1.15 15.73
CA SER A 314 -5.43 2.28 15.52
C SER A 314 -3.96 1.85 15.65
N VAL A 315 -3.62 0.96 16.57
CA VAL A 315 -2.26 0.38 16.67
C VAL A 315 -1.92 -0.43 15.41
N VAL A 316 -2.85 -1.24 14.92
CA VAL A 316 -2.67 -2.01 13.67
C VAL A 316 -2.41 -1.08 12.49
N MET A 317 -3.21 -0.02 12.34
CA MET A 317 -3.02 1.00 11.29
C MET A 317 -1.65 1.67 11.40
N LEU A 318 -1.25 2.06 12.60
CA LEU A 318 0.03 2.72 12.85
C LEU A 318 1.22 1.81 12.51
N LEU A 319 1.12 0.51 12.81
CA LEU A 319 2.16 -0.47 12.45
C LEU A 319 2.29 -0.67 10.93
N MET A 320 1.20 -0.51 10.17
CA MET A 320 1.21 -0.61 8.71
C MET A 320 1.88 0.59 8.03
N VAL A 321 1.89 1.77 8.67
CA VAL A 321 2.48 2.99 8.09
C VAL A 321 3.97 2.80 7.80
N SER A 322 4.72 2.20 8.74
CA SER A 322 6.17 2.06 8.63
C SER A 322 6.63 1.31 7.35
N PRO A 323 6.20 0.08 7.09
CA PRO A 323 6.61 -0.64 5.88
C PRO A 323 6.03 -0.04 4.58
N ALA A 324 4.88 0.66 4.66
CA ALA A 324 4.32 1.34 3.49
C ALA A 324 5.18 2.55 3.08
N LEU A 325 5.78 3.26 4.04
CA LEU A 325 6.65 4.41 3.75
C LEU A 325 7.88 4.03 2.93
N ASP A 326 8.47 2.86 3.16
CA ASP A 326 9.64 2.39 2.40
C ASP A 326 9.36 2.34 0.91
N GLU A 327 8.23 1.75 0.55
CA GLU A 327 7.83 1.62 -0.85
C GLU A 327 7.46 2.97 -1.48
N VAL A 328 6.75 3.83 -0.74
CA VAL A 328 6.40 5.20 -1.19
C VAL A 328 7.67 6.03 -1.42
N ILE A 329 8.65 5.94 -0.53
CA ILE A 329 9.93 6.67 -0.65
C ILE A 329 10.72 6.16 -1.86
N ALA A 330 10.80 4.85 -2.07
CA ALA A 330 11.46 4.26 -3.23
C ALA A 330 10.82 4.73 -4.54
N THR A 331 9.49 4.73 -4.60
CA THR A 331 8.72 5.23 -5.75
C THR A 331 8.95 6.73 -5.96
N GLY A 332 8.97 7.53 -4.89
CA GLY A 332 9.28 8.95 -4.95
C GLY A 332 10.69 9.22 -5.52
N GLN A 333 11.69 8.46 -5.08
CA GLN A 333 13.04 8.54 -5.63
C GLN A 333 13.08 8.19 -7.13
N PHE A 334 12.34 7.15 -7.52
CA PHE A 334 12.23 6.77 -8.93
C PHE A 334 11.62 7.89 -9.78
N LEU A 335 10.52 8.49 -9.36
CA LEU A 335 9.88 9.60 -10.06
C LEU A 335 10.76 10.86 -10.12
N LEU A 336 11.49 11.16 -9.04
CA LEU A 336 12.44 12.26 -9.01
C LEU A 336 13.62 12.02 -9.97
N ARG A 337 14.08 10.77 -10.08
CA ARG A 337 15.13 10.37 -11.01
C ARG A 337 14.65 10.52 -12.45
N ALA A 338 13.45 10.07 -12.77
CA ALA A 338 12.83 10.27 -14.08
C ALA A 338 12.75 11.76 -14.46
N ARG A 339 12.41 12.64 -13.50
CA ARG A 339 12.43 14.09 -13.72
C ARG A 339 13.82 14.64 -14.04
N ARG A 340 14.86 14.15 -13.32
CA ARG A 340 16.26 14.61 -13.54
C ARG A 340 16.81 14.17 -14.91
N THR A 341 16.35 13.04 -15.45
CA THR A 341 16.73 12.54 -16.78
C THR A 341 15.90 13.16 -17.91
N GLY A 342 15.00 14.11 -17.61
CA GLY A 342 14.16 14.78 -18.61
C GLY A 342 12.94 13.98 -19.09
N ALA A 343 12.67 12.81 -18.47
CA ALA A 343 11.48 12.03 -18.77
C ALA A 343 10.20 12.71 -18.24
N SER A 344 9.10 12.54 -18.95
CA SER A 344 7.79 13.02 -18.47
C SER A 344 7.35 12.26 -17.22
N VAL A 345 7.38 12.91 -16.06
CA VAL A 345 6.97 12.33 -14.77
C VAL A 345 5.55 11.80 -14.83
N TRP A 346 4.63 12.51 -15.50
CA TRP A 346 3.25 12.08 -15.65
C TRP A 346 3.11 10.76 -16.43
N ARG A 347 3.87 10.63 -17.51
CA ARG A 347 3.89 9.39 -18.28
C ARG A 347 4.50 8.24 -17.48
N VAL A 348 5.65 8.47 -16.82
CA VAL A 348 6.31 7.47 -15.97
C VAL A 348 5.41 7.07 -14.79
N PHE A 349 4.71 8.01 -14.19
CA PHE A 349 3.77 7.74 -13.09
C PHE A 349 2.68 6.74 -13.51
N TRP A 350 2.03 6.94 -14.65
CA TRP A 350 0.92 6.08 -15.09
C TRP A 350 1.35 4.79 -15.79
N GLN A 351 2.41 4.84 -16.60
CA GLN A 351 2.84 3.70 -17.42
C GLN A 351 3.94 2.87 -16.77
N GLY A 352 4.64 3.43 -15.80
CA GLY A 352 5.84 2.83 -15.22
C GLY A 352 7.00 2.78 -16.21
N GLU A 353 8.09 2.16 -15.77
CA GLU A 353 9.26 1.88 -16.60
C GLU A 353 9.57 0.38 -16.56
N ARG A 354 9.80 -0.22 -17.73
CA ARG A 354 10.00 -1.67 -17.92
C ARG A 354 11.35 -2.02 -18.52
N GLY A 355 12.26 -1.07 -18.63
CA GLY A 355 13.59 -1.29 -19.19
C GLY A 355 14.53 -2.08 -18.24
N ALA A 356 15.60 -2.65 -18.79
CA ALA A 356 16.71 -3.18 -18.00
C ALA A 356 17.30 -2.03 -17.16
N MET A 357 17.37 -2.21 -15.86
CA MET A 357 18.00 -1.27 -14.94
C MET A 357 19.11 -2.02 -14.22
N ASP A 358 20.23 -1.35 -13.92
CA ASP A 358 21.26 -1.93 -13.06
C ASP A 358 20.69 -2.16 -11.65
N GLU A 359 20.14 -3.35 -11.46
CA GLU A 359 19.64 -3.78 -10.16
C GLU A 359 20.81 -4.28 -9.29
N PRO A 360 20.89 -3.87 -8.03
CA PRO A 360 21.89 -4.40 -7.13
C PRO A 360 21.71 -5.91 -7.00
N LYS A 361 22.82 -6.66 -7.12
CA LYS A 361 22.81 -8.12 -6.90
C LYS A 361 22.60 -8.38 -5.42
N ILE A 362 21.35 -8.53 -5.01
CA ILE A 362 21.01 -8.98 -3.67
C ILE A 362 21.19 -10.48 -3.64
N GLN A 363 22.02 -10.96 -2.70
CA GLN A 363 22.19 -12.39 -2.49
C GLN A 363 20.84 -13.00 -2.11
N SER A 364 20.37 -14.01 -2.85
CA SER A 364 19.12 -14.71 -2.56
C SER A 364 19.25 -15.35 -1.15
N ARG A 365 18.49 -14.82 -0.23
CA ARG A 365 18.38 -15.36 1.13
C ARG A 365 17.34 -16.48 1.15
N SER A 366 17.45 -17.43 2.06
CA SER A 366 16.37 -18.39 2.29
C SER A 366 15.12 -17.66 2.75
N LEU A 367 13.92 -18.17 2.46
CA LEU A 367 12.65 -17.58 2.88
C LEU A 367 12.62 -17.23 4.38
N LEU A 368 13.20 -18.09 5.21
CA LEU A 368 13.28 -17.90 6.66
C LEU A 368 14.25 -16.76 7.03
N ALA A 369 15.37 -16.62 6.32
CA ALA A 369 16.29 -15.50 6.50
C ALA A 369 15.69 -14.18 5.98
N GLU A 370 14.88 -14.25 4.96
CA GLU A 370 14.15 -13.08 4.42
C GLU A 370 13.03 -12.64 5.37
N MET A 371 12.30 -13.59 5.98
CA MET A 371 11.34 -13.30 7.06
C MET A 371 12.01 -12.69 8.28
N LEU A 372 13.14 -13.27 8.75
CA LEU A 372 13.88 -12.74 9.89
C LEU A 372 14.41 -11.34 9.59
N HIS A 373 14.96 -11.11 8.41
CA HIS A 373 15.43 -9.79 7.99
C HIS A 373 14.28 -8.77 7.84
N SER A 374 13.10 -9.19 7.40
CA SER A 374 11.92 -8.32 7.36
C SER A 374 11.46 -7.92 8.77
N ILE A 375 11.67 -8.79 9.75
CA ILE A 375 11.43 -8.49 11.17
C ILE A 375 12.57 -7.64 11.75
N GLU A 376 13.81 -7.88 11.33
CA GLU A 376 15.00 -7.10 11.71
C GLU A 376 15.02 -5.70 11.08
N ALA A 377 14.41 -5.52 9.89
CA ALA A 377 14.18 -4.19 9.29
C ALA A 377 13.26 -3.29 10.16
N PHE A 378 12.50 -3.89 11.09
CA PHE A 378 11.98 -3.25 12.27
C PHE A 378 13.07 -3.09 13.35
N SER A 379 14.22 -2.55 13.00
CA SER A 379 15.26 -2.21 13.98
C SER A 379 14.78 -1.02 14.81
N ALA A 380 13.84 -1.28 15.71
CA ALA A 380 13.34 -0.28 16.61
C ALA A 380 14.40 -0.09 17.72
N PRO A 381 15.20 0.98 17.69
CA PRO A 381 16.23 1.22 18.68
C PRO A 381 15.56 1.43 20.04
N TRP A 382 16.24 0.99 21.10
CA TRP A 382 15.74 1.03 22.47
C TRP A 382 15.21 2.41 22.90
N ASN A 383 15.82 3.50 22.40
CA ASN A 383 15.40 4.87 22.70
C ASN A 383 14.01 5.20 22.13
N LEU A 384 13.65 4.68 20.97
CA LEU A 384 12.31 4.85 20.40
C LEU A 384 11.28 3.96 21.13
N TRP A 385 11.66 2.74 21.55
CA TRP A 385 10.83 1.92 22.41
C TRP A 385 10.50 2.61 23.73
N LEU A 386 11.52 3.19 24.40
CA LEU A 386 11.29 3.96 25.62
C LEU A 386 10.43 5.21 25.34
N SER A 387 10.63 5.90 24.21
CA SER A 387 9.78 7.03 23.83
C SER A 387 8.33 6.60 23.65
N THR A 388 8.08 5.44 23.02
CA THR A 388 6.73 4.87 22.87
C THR A 388 6.11 4.56 24.24
N MET A 389 6.86 3.93 25.16
CA MET A 389 6.40 3.66 26.52
C MET A 389 6.06 4.94 27.29
N VAL A 390 6.89 5.98 27.15
CA VAL A 390 6.62 7.30 27.74
C VAL A 390 5.35 7.91 27.16
N GLY A 391 5.12 7.77 25.85
CA GLY A 391 3.89 8.23 25.21
C GLY A 391 2.66 7.50 25.72
N VAL A 392 2.72 6.16 25.85
CA VAL A 392 1.62 5.36 26.45
C VAL A 392 1.38 5.77 27.92
N TRP A 393 2.44 5.99 28.69
CA TRP A 393 2.34 6.52 30.05
C TRP A 393 1.62 7.88 30.06
N LEU A 394 1.98 8.81 29.20
CA LEU A 394 1.32 10.12 29.10
C LEU A 394 -0.15 10.00 28.71
N MET A 395 -0.54 9.03 27.88
CA MET A 395 -1.94 8.77 27.56
C MET A 395 -2.73 8.26 28.77
N ALA A 396 -2.12 7.45 29.61
CA ALA A 396 -2.74 6.87 30.80
C ALA A 396 -2.68 7.79 32.03
N ALA A 397 -1.71 8.70 32.10
CA ALA A 397 -1.45 9.58 33.25
C ALA A 397 -2.66 10.42 33.69
N PRO A 398 -3.51 10.98 32.80
CA PRO A 398 -4.70 11.69 33.22
C PRO A 398 -5.62 10.87 34.13
N THR A 399 -5.87 9.62 33.77
CA THR A 399 -6.71 8.71 34.55
C THR A 399 -6.01 8.27 35.84
N LEU A 400 -4.73 7.88 35.78
CA LEU A 400 -3.98 7.34 36.93
C LEU A 400 -3.66 8.40 37.98
N LEU A 401 -3.44 9.65 37.57
CA LEU A 401 -3.06 10.75 38.46
C LEU A 401 -4.21 11.75 38.70
N ASN A 402 -5.43 11.41 38.29
CA ASN A 402 -6.62 12.26 38.40
C ASN A 402 -6.36 13.69 37.92
N LEU A 403 -5.72 13.84 36.74
CA LEU A 403 -5.55 15.14 36.09
C LEU A 403 -6.90 15.57 35.52
N VAL A 404 -7.16 16.87 35.51
CA VAL A 404 -8.46 17.43 35.06
C VAL A 404 -8.25 18.59 34.08
N GLY A 405 -9.28 18.81 33.25
CA GLY A 405 -9.36 19.92 32.29
C GLY A 405 -8.18 19.93 31.29
N THR A 406 -7.73 21.11 30.94
CA THR A 406 -6.69 21.33 29.91
C THR A 406 -5.37 20.61 30.20
N THR A 407 -5.05 20.35 31.47
CA THR A 407 -3.86 19.55 31.84
C THR A 407 -4.02 18.11 31.38
N ALA A 408 -5.17 17.48 31.62
CA ALA A 408 -5.47 16.13 31.19
C ALA A 408 -5.44 16.02 29.66
N ASP A 409 -6.14 16.92 29.00
CA ASP A 409 -6.25 16.94 27.52
C ASP A 409 -4.88 17.12 26.86
N SER A 410 -4.11 18.13 27.31
CA SER A 410 -2.76 18.36 26.76
C SER A 410 -1.83 17.18 26.96
N THR A 411 -1.88 16.54 28.14
CA THR A 411 -1.03 15.40 28.46
C THR A 411 -1.37 14.20 27.55
N HIS A 412 -2.66 13.93 27.36
CA HIS A 412 -3.12 12.85 26.51
C HIS A 412 -2.75 13.09 25.03
N ILE A 413 -2.99 14.31 24.51
CA ILE A 413 -2.65 14.68 23.13
C ILE A 413 -1.15 14.48 22.86
N VAL A 414 -0.31 14.98 23.77
CA VAL A 414 1.16 14.82 23.66
C VAL A 414 1.53 13.35 23.69
N GLY A 415 0.92 12.57 24.58
CA GLY A 415 1.16 11.11 24.66
C GLY A 415 0.85 10.41 23.34
N ALA A 416 -0.32 10.66 22.76
CA ALA A 416 -0.73 10.08 21.49
C ALA A 416 0.21 10.48 20.33
N LEU A 417 0.64 11.74 20.28
CA LEU A 417 1.61 12.21 19.28
C LEU A 417 2.98 11.55 19.46
N VAL A 418 3.46 11.40 20.70
CA VAL A 418 4.74 10.74 20.99
C VAL A 418 4.72 9.28 20.57
N VAL A 419 3.64 8.53 20.86
CA VAL A 419 3.47 7.14 20.40
C VAL A 419 3.54 7.09 18.89
N THR A 420 2.75 7.93 18.21
CA THR A 420 2.68 7.98 16.76
C THR A 420 4.03 8.26 16.12
N VAL A 421 4.69 9.34 16.54
CA VAL A 421 5.99 9.77 16.02
C VAL A 421 7.05 8.67 16.25
N SER A 422 7.04 8.04 17.44
CA SER A 422 8.01 6.99 17.78
C SER A 422 7.80 5.74 16.94
N VAL A 423 6.55 5.29 16.74
CA VAL A 423 6.23 4.10 15.94
C VAL A 423 6.52 4.35 14.45
N VAL A 424 6.16 5.52 13.90
CA VAL A 424 6.53 5.89 12.53
C VAL A 424 8.05 5.93 12.35
N ALA A 425 8.80 6.43 13.36
CA ALA A 425 10.25 6.48 13.35
C ALA A 425 10.92 5.10 13.53
N PHE A 426 10.20 4.01 13.79
CA PHE A 426 10.74 2.65 13.71
C PHE A 426 11.18 2.32 12.29
N ALA A 427 10.47 2.81 11.27
CA ALA A 427 10.97 2.77 9.90
C ALA A 427 12.25 3.63 9.79
N GLU A 428 13.35 3.01 9.37
CA GLU A 428 14.63 3.73 9.22
C GLU A 428 14.53 4.94 8.28
N PRO A 429 13.82 4.88 7.12
CA PRO A 429 13.66 6.05 6.24
C PRO A 429 12.89 7.20 6.89
N ALA A 430 12.00 6.90 7.84
CA ALA A 430 11.22 7.90 8.59
C ALA A 430 11.90 8.32 9.91
N ARG A 431 13.08 7.83 10.21
CA ARG A 431 13.83 8.09 11.45
C ARG A 431 13.96 9.59 11.81
N PRO A 432 14.11 10.53 10.86
CA PRO A 432 14.13 11.96 11.18
C PRO A 432 12.86 12.49 11.84
N VAL A 433 11.71 11.85 11.64
CA VAL A 433 10.42 12.25 12.24
C VAL A 433 10.49 12.23 13.77
N ARG A 434 11.38 11.42 14.38
CA ARG A 434 11.63 11.39 15.84
C ARG A 434 11.90 12.77 16.44
N LEU A 435 12.49 13.69 15.65
CA LEU A 435 12.80 15.05 16.12
C LEU A 435 11.54 15.82 16.55
N LEU A 436 10.36 15.44 16.06
CA LEU A 436 9.09 15.99 16.54
C LEU A 436 8.84 15.67 18.02
N ASN A 437 9.35 14.55 18.53
CA ASN A 437 9.26 14.22 19.96
C ASN A 437 10.04 15.21 20.84
N ILE A 438 11.08 15.88 20.29
CA ILE A 438 11.80 16.95 20.98
C ILE A 438 10.86 18.15 21.20
N LEU A 439 10.02 18.47 20.20
CA LEU A 439 9.01 19.51 20.33
C LEU A 439 7.95 19.13 21.35
N CYS A 440 7.51 17.87 21.35
CA CYS A 440 6.59 17.34 22.35
C CYS A 440 7.20 17.42 23.77
N GLY A 441 8.48 17.08 23.92
CA GLY A 441 9.21 17.22 25.19
C GLY A 441 9.31 18.69 25.62
N ALA A 442 9.66 19.60 24.72
CA ALA A 442 9.69 21.05 24.99
C ALA A 442 8.31 21.59 25.40
N TRP A 443 7.25 21.11 24.74
CA TRP A 443 5.89 21.46 25.14
C TRP A 443 5.57 21.03 26.56
N LEU A 444 5.94 19.80 26.96
CA LEU A 444 5.72 19.34 28.34
C LEU A 444 6.44 20.21 29.39
N LEU A 445 7.63 20.74 29.07
CA LEU A 445 8.33 21.68 29.95
C LEU A 445 7.55 22.99 30.11
N LEU A 446 6.98 23.51 29.03
CA LEU A 446 6.15 24.72 29.07
C LEU A 446 4.79 24.45 29.73
N ALA A 447 4.14 23.34 29.42
CA ALA A 447 2.85 22.97 29.95
C ALA A 447 2.85 22.85 31.48
N ALA A 448 3.97 22.40 32.07
CA ALA A 448 4.14 22.33 33.53
C ALA A 448 3.94 23.67 34.24
N TRP A 449 4.22 24.78 33.57
CA TRP A 449 4.07 26.14 34.10
C TRP A 449 2.76 26.83 33.70
N ILE A 450 2.17 26.44 32.56
CA ILE A 450 0.97 27.07 32.00
C ILE A 450 -0.30 26.47 32.62
N PHE A 451 -0.34 25.14 32.80
CA PHE A 451 -1.53 24.43 33.24
C PHE A 451 -1.47 24.06 34.73
N HIS A 452 -2.56 24.31 35.47
CA HIS A 452 -2.65 24.14 36.93
C HIS A 452 -3.69 23.08 37.36
N GLY A 453 -4.11 22.21 36.45
CA GLY A 453 -5.19 21.21 36.69
C GLY A 453 -4.73 19.83 37.17
N GLY A 454 -3.60 19.72 37.87
CA GLY A 454 -3.05 18.43 38.30
C GLY A 454 -2.78 18.31 39.79
N THR A 455 -2.35 17.09 40.21
CA THR A 455 -1.83 16.86 41.56
C THR A 455 -0.55 17.72 41.78
N PRO A 456 -0.23 18.06 43.05
CA PRO A 456 0.94 18.95 43.35
C PRO A 456 2.27 18.45 42.77
N GLY A 457 2.43 17.14 42.55
CA GLY A 457 3.63 16.55 41.93
C GLY A 457 3.65 16.55 40.40
N TRP A 458 2.54 16.84 39.75
CA TRP A 458 2.44 16.78 38.27
C TRP A 458 3.44 17.66 37.53
N PRO A 459 3.68 18.93 37.91
CA PRO A 459 4.66 19.76 37.18
C PRO A 459 6.04 19.11 37.12
N TRP A 460 6.49 18.48 38.20
CA TRP A 460 7.79 17.79 38.24
C TRP A 460 7.81 16.57 37.35
N ILE A 461 6.73 15.78 37.34
CA ILE A 461 6.58 14.60 36.46
C ILE A 461 6.63 15.06 35.01
N SER A 462 5.91 16.12 34.65
CA SER A 462 5.90 16.69 33.29
C SER A 462 7.28 17.18 32.87
N ILE A 463 8.01 17.86 33.75
CA ILE A 463 9.38 18.34 33.48
C ILE A 463 10.33 17.15 33.25
N VAL A 464 10.33 16.16 34.16
CA VAL A 464 11.19 14.98 34.03
C VAL A 464 10.89 14.20 32.75
N THR A 465 9.61 14.01 32.44
CA THR A 465 9.16 13.31 31.23
C THR A 465 9.56 14.08 29.97
N GLY A 466 9.40 15.41 29.96
CA GLY A 466 9.80 16.27 28.84
C GLY A 466 11.31 16.21 28.59
N LEU A 467 12.14 16.30 29.63
CA LEU A 467 13.59 16.15 29.52
C LEU A 467 14.00 14.76 29.03
N ALA A 468 13.34 13.72 29.54
CA ALA A 468 13.58 12.35 29.10
C ALA A 468 13.27 12.16 27.60
N LEU A 469 12.14 12.69 27.11
CA LEU A 469 11.78 12.65 25.69
C LEU A 469 12.82 13.37 24.83
N ILE A 470 13.28 14.56 25.22
CA ILE A 470 14.31 15.28 24.51
C ILE A 470 15.59 14.44 24.44
N ALA A 471 16.06 13.93 25.59
CA ALA A 471 17.29 13.15 25.67
C ALA A 471 17.24 11.86 24.83
N LEU A 472 16.10 11.14 24.85
CA LEU A 472 15.89 9.92 24.08
C LEU A 472 15.91 10.17 22.57
N ASN A 473 15.37 11.30 22.12
CA ASN A 473 15.17 11.55 20.70
C ASN A 473 16.30 12.34 20.01
N ILE A 474 17.31 12.81 20.75
CA ILE A 474 18.56 13.35 20.18
C ILE A 474 19.32 12.25 19.43
N ARG A 475 19.37 11.03 19.97
CA ARG A 475 20.10 9.91 19.37
C ARG A 475 19.29 9.29 18.22
N CYS A 476 19.96 9.11 17.06
CA CYS A 476 19.34 8.51 15.88
C CYS A 476 19.06 7.00 16.02
N GLY A 477 19.92 6.32 16.76
CA GLY A 477 19.95 4.85 16.73
C GLY A 477 20.71 4.30 15.51
N PRO A 478 20.96 2.98 15.46
CA PRO A 478 21.60 2.33 14.33
C PRO A 478 20.72 2.44 13.07
N ILE A 479 21.35 2.55 11.92
CA ILE A 479 20.77 2.46 10.59
C ILE A 479 21.52 1.33 9.91
N GLU A 480 20.83 0.23 9.63
CA GLU A 480 21.42 -1.01 9.14
C GLU A 480 21.35 -1.11 7.62
N ASP A 481 20.30 -0.52 7.02
CA ASP A 481 20.04 -0.59 5.60
C ASP A 481 20.45 0.68 4.83
N GLN A 482 20.50 0.52 3.51
CA GLN A 482 20.81 1.60 2.57
C GLN A 482 19.55 1.98 1.78
N TYR A 483 19.34 3.30 1.61
CA TYR A 483 18.13 3.88 1.01
C TYR A 483 18.44 4.81 -0.18
N GLY A 484 19.53 4.54 -0.90
CA GLY A 484 19.93 5.34 -2.05
C GLY A 484 20.13 6.83 -1.71
N ASP A 485 19.54 7.70 -2.53
CA ASP A 485 19.65 9.17 -2.33
C ASP A 485 19.04 9.66 -1.00
N TRP A 486 18.11 8.88 -0.41
CA TRP A 486 17.43 9.24 0.85
C TRP A 486 18.34 9.13 2.07
N GLN A 487 19.46 8.41 1.96
CA GLN A 487 20.46 8.28 3.05
C GLN A 487 20.92 9.63 3.62
N ARG A 488 20.93 10.69 2.78
CA ARG A 488 21.31 12.03 3.20
C ARG A 488 20.27 12.73 4.11
N VAL A 489 19.02 12.28 4.04
CA VAL A 489 17.91 12.82 4.83
C VAL A 489 17.85 12.12 6.19
N ILE A 490 18.21 10.85 6.24
CA ILE A 490 18.15 10.02 7.45
C ILE A 490 19.26 10.38 8.43
N ARG A 491 20.44 10.72 7.94
CA ARG A 491 21.62 11.12 8.73
C ARG A 491 21.64 12.63 8.98
#